data_52e22cc5661db4293c49ec72be9b020c
#
_entry.id   52e22cc5661db4293c49ec72be9b020c
#
_cell.length_a   1.000
_cell.length_b   1.000
_cell.length_c   1.000
_cell.angle_alpha   90.00
_cell.angle_beta   90.00
_cell.angle_gamma   90.00
#
_symmetry.space_group_name_H-M   'P 1'
#
loop_
_entity.id
_entity.type
_entity.pdbx_description
1 polymer ?
#
loop_
_entity_poly.entity_id
_entity_poly.type
_entity_poly.pdbx_seq_one_letter_code
_entity_poly.pdbx_strand_id
1 'polypeptide(L)'
;MRNVVAILGSPFSQSSSEKIVRLILDSLNSNEWAATVIDLSKISADDLLLRSKGPELDQALNKTIEADLIIPASPTYRATYTGLLKVFFDQMPPESLSGSYVLPVQTGGSPHHSLSIEHGMVPMVRSLGALVLANTIYAWSEQWNKDGSAGADLISMIQDSLEEISRLYG
;
A
#
# COMPACT_ATOMS: atom_id res chain seq x y z
N MET A 1 10.82 9.07 -15.89
CA MET A 1 10.94 8.49 -14.54
C MET A 1 9.52 8.25 -14.04
N ARG A 2 9.20 7.04 -13.63
CA ARG A 2 7.86 6.64 -13.16
C ARG A 2 7.70 7.01 -11.68
N ASN A 3 6.47 7.26 -11.24
CA ASN A 3 6.18 7.59 -9.86
C ASN A 3 5.61 6.38 -9.13
N VAL A 4 6.23 5.98 -8.00
CA VAL A 4 5.65 5.03 -7.07
C VAL A 4 5.25 5.73 -5.78
N VAL A 5 3.99 5.53 -5.37
CA VAL A 5 3.46 6.11 -4.13
C VAL A 5 3.05 4.99 -3.18
N ALA A 6 3.70 4.92 -2.04
CA ALA A 6 3.33 4.02 -0.96
C ALA A 6 2.47 4.76 0.09
N ILE A 7 1.35 4.17 0.47
CA ILE A 7 0.39 4.74 1.42
C ILE A 7 0.36 3.86 2.66
N LEU A 8 0.86 4.39 3.78
CA LEU A 8 0.94 3.69 5.05
C LEU A 8 -0.34 3.92 5.86
N GLY A 9 -1.19 2.91 5.93
CA GLY A 9 -2.46 2.91 6.66
C GLY A 9 -2.36 2.40 8.10
N SER A 10 -1.15 2.24 8.65
CA SER A 10 -0.96 1.91 10.08
C SER A 10 -1.03 3.18 10.93
N PRO A 11 -1.73 3.16 12.10
CA PRO A 11 -1.68 4.26 13.06
C PRO A 11 -0.34 4.33 13.82
N PHE A 12 0.52 3.33 13.65
CA PHE A 12 1.82 3.21 14.32
C PHE A 12 2.95 3.21 13.31
N SER A 13 4.01 3.96 13.58
CA SER A 13 5.27 3.94 12.83
C SER A 13 5.97 2.58 12.98
N GLN A 14 6.83 2.25 12.02
CA GLN A 14 7.62 1.00 11.98
C GLN A 14 6.75 -0.28 12.02
N SER A 15 5.55 -0.20 11.50
CA SER A 15 4.66 -1.35 11.38
C SER A 15 5.24 -2.41 10.43
N SER A 16 4.79 -3.66 10.56
CA SER A 16 5.21 -4.73 9.65
C SER A 16 4.86 -4.42 8.20
N SER A 17 3.71 -3.79 7.93
CA SER A 17 3.34 -3.34 6.59
C SER A 17 4.28 -2.26 6.04
N GLU A 18 4.73 -1.31 6.87
CA GLU A 18 5.74 -0.33 6.49
C GLU A 18 7.09 -0.97 6.17
N LYS A 19 7.51 -1.98 6.94
CA LYS A 19 8.77 -2.70 6.66
C LYS A 19 8.75 -3.38 5.28
N ILE A 20 7.63 -4.00 4.90
CA ILE A 20 7.47 -4.60 3.56
C ILE A 20 7.56 -3.52 2.48
N VAL A 21 6.87 -2.40 2.66
CA VAL A 21 6.95 -1.26 1.72
C VAL A 21 8.39 -0.81 1.51
N ARG A 22 9.16 -0.66 2.59
CA ARG A 22 10.57 -0.26 2.49
C ARG A 22 11.40 -1.28 1.70
N LEU A 23 11.24 -2.59 1.95
CA LEU A 23 11.93 -3.63 1.19
C LEU A 23 11.59 -3.56 -0.31
N ILE A 24 10.32 -3.28 -0.66
CA ILE A 24 9.91 -3.12 -2.05
C ILE A 24 10.56 -1.88 -2.66
N LEU A 25 10.46 -0.73 -2.01
CA LEU A 25 11.00 0.53 -2.53
C LEU A 25 12.53 0.50 -2.67
N ASP A 26 13.23 -0.11 -1.72
CA ASP A 26 14.70 -0.28 -1.77
C ASP A 26 15.13 -1.20 -2.92
N SER A 27 14.24 -2.09 -3.38
CA SER A 27 14.49 -3.01 -4.49
C SER A 27 14.15 -2.41 -5.85
N LEU A 28 13.39 -1.33 -5.91
CA LEU A 28 13.08 -0.63 -7.16
C LEU A 28 14.28 0.22 -7.62
N ASN A 29 14.57 0.19 -8.92
CA ASN A 29 15.66 0.97 -9.50
C ASN A 29 15.40 2.49 -9.39
N SER A 30 16.18 3.19 -8.59
CA SER A 30 16.04 4.64 -8.36
C SER A 30 16.28 5.52 -9.61
N ASN A 31 16.88 4.98 -10.67
CA ASN A 31 17.01 5.67 -11.94
C ASN A 31 15.72 5.62 -12.79
N GLU A 32 14.82 4.69 -12.47
CA GLU A 32 13.55 4.49 -13.17
C GLU A 32 12.35 4.97 -12.36
N TRP A 33 12.44 4.87 -11.03
CA TRP A 33 11.35 5.13 -10.11
C TRP A 33 11.64 6.28 -9.15
N ALA A 34 10.72 7.23 -9.08
CA ALA A 34 10.66 8.25 -8.02
C ALA A 34 9.69 7.79 -6.94
N ALA A 35 10.21 7.48 -5.76
CA ALA A 35 9.41 6.97 -4.65
C ALA A 35 8.91 8.09 -3.73
N THR A 36 7.62 8.04 -3.39
CA THR A 36 7.00 8.86 -2.35
C THR A 36 6.34 7.97 -1.32
N VAL A 37 6.52 8.26 -0.04
CA VAL A 37 5.84 7.57 1.06
C VAL A 37 4.89 8.54 1.75
N ILE A 38 3.62 8.20 1.80
CA ILE A 38 2.56 8.93 2.49
C ILE A 38 2.22 8.17 3.77
N ASP A 39 2.55 8.75 4.91
CA ASP A 39 2.22 8.20 6.23
C ASP A 39 0.94 8.86 6.75
N LEU A 40 -0.17 8.14 6.65
CA LEU A 40 -1.49 8.65 7.04
C LEU A 40 -1.60 8.97 8.52
N SER A 41 -0.75 8.38 9.37
CA SER A 41 -0.73 8.70 10.80
C SER A 41 -0.24 10.11 11.11
N LYS A 42 0.40 10.77 10.13
CA LYS A 42 0.92 12.14 10.24
C LYS A 42 -0.01 13.19 9.65
N ILE A 43 -1.01 12.77 8.88
CA ILE A 43 -2.04 13.68 8.35
C ILE A 43 -3.05 13.98 9.46
N SER A 44 -3.51 15.22 9.52
CA SER A 44 -4.52 15.65 10.47
C SER A 44 -5.78 14.75 10.41
N ALA A 45 -6.23 14.26 11.57
CA ALA A 45 -7.45 13.47 11.65
C ALA A 45 -8.70 14.26 11.20
N ASP A 46 -8.73 15.56 11.44
CA ASP A 46 -9.85 16.41 11.01
C ASP A 46 -9.87 16.54 9.48
N ASP A 47 -8.72 16.61 8.82
CA ASP A 47 -8.63 16.60 7.35
C ASP A 47 -9.07 15.24 6.79
N LEU A 48 -8.56 14.14 7.35
CA LEU A 48 -8.95 12.78 6.94
C LEU A 48 -10.45 12.51 7.11
N LEU A 49 -11.09 13.14 8.10
CA LEU A 49 -12.54 13.02 8.37
C LEU A 49 -13.37 14.13 7.70
N LEU A 50 -12.78 14.92 6.79
CA LEU A 50 -13.45 16.02 6.07
C LEU A 50 -14.02 17.13 6.98
N ARG A 51 -13.50 17.27 8.18
CA ARG A 51 -13.88 18.35 9.11
C ARG A 51 -13.09 19.63 8.88
N SER A 52 -11.91 19.50 8.27
CA SER A 52 -11.08 20.60 7.79
C SER A 52 -10.50 20.28 6.42
N LYS A 53 -9.78 21.20 5.82
CA LYS A 53 -9.08 21.00 4.54
C LYS A 53 -7.64 21.51 4.70
N GLY A 54 -6.72 20.58 4.82
CA GLY A 54 -5.30 20.88 4.92
C GLY A 54 -4.55 20.60 3.62
N PRO A 55 -3.53 21.39 3.29
CA PRO A 55 -2.76 21.22 2.07
C PRO A 55 -2.00 19.88 2.03
N GLU A 56 -1.70 19.29 3.17
CA GLU A 56 -0.98 18.01 3.27
C GLU A 56 -1.81 16.86 2.71
N LEU A 57 -3.12 16.84 3.02
CA LEU A 57 -4.02 15.83 2.47
C LEU A 57 -4.22 16.01 0.98
N ASP A 58 -4.45 17.25 0.51
CA ASP A 58 -4.62 17.55 -0.91
C ASP A 58 -3.37 17.14 -1.72
N GLN A 59 -2.17 17.41 -1.20
CA GLN A 59 -0.92 16.96 -1.82
C GLN A 59 -0.78 15.44 -1.85
N ALA A 60 -1.18 14.76 -0.77
CA ALA A 60 -1.15 13.30 -0.70
C ALA A 60 -2.11 12.66 -1.72
N LEU A 61 -3.34 13.17 -1.83
CA LEU A 61 -4.32 12.72 -2.83
C LEU A 61 -3.81 12.94 -4.25
N ASN A 62 -3.32 14.14 -4.57
CA ASN A 62 -2.81 14.46 -5.90
C ASN A 62 -1.62 13.57 -6.29
N LYS A 63 -0.65 13.38 -5.39
CA LYS A 63 0.48 12.47 -5.64
C LYS A 63 0.03 11.03 -5.89
N THR A 64 -1.01 10.58 -5.20
CA THR A 64 -1.56 9.23 -5.40
C THR A 64 -2.25 9.11 -6.76
N ILE A 65 -3.00 10.12 -7.19
CA ILE A 65 -3.67 10.15 -8.49
C ILE A 65 -2.66 10.19 -9.65
N GLU A 66 -1.53 10.85 -9.47
CA GLU A 66 -0.47 11.00 -10.48
C GLU A 66 0.52 9.82 -10.50
N ALA A 67 0.34 8.81 -9.63
CA ALA A 67 1.27 7.68 -9.52
C ALA A 67 1.04 6.65 -10.62
N ASP A 68 2.13 6.10 -11.16
CA ASP A 68 2.11 4.95 -12.06
C ASP A 68 1.88 3.64 -11.27
N LEU A 69 2.49 3.55 -10.09
CA LEU A 69 2.36 2.43 -9.15
C LEU A 69 1.96 2.92 -7.77
N ILE A 70 0.94 2.32 -7.19
CA ILE A 70 0.44 2.64 -5.85
C ILE A 70 0.58 1.41 -4.96
N ILE A 71 1.12 1.58 -3.75
CA ILE A 71 1.31 0.51 -2.76
C ILE A 71 0.52 0.86 -1.49
N PRO A 72 -0.79 0.57 -1.42
CA PRO A 72 -1.53 0.68 -0.18
C PRO A 72 -1.08 -0.40 0.79
N ALA A 73 -0.61 -0.01 1.97
CA ALA A 73 -0.07 -0.91 2.98
C ALA A 73 -0.80 -0.75 4.31
N SER A 74 -1.29 -1.84 4.89
CA SER A 74 -2.11 -1.82 6.09
C SER A 74 -1.90 -3.03 6.99
N PRO A 75 -1.92 -2.88 8.31
CA PRO A 75 -2.18 -4.01 9.19
C PRO A 75 -3.63 -4.48 9.06
N THR A 76 -3.88 -5.74 9.43
CA THR A 76 -5.24 -6.30 9.49
C THR A 76 -5.87 -6.00 10.84
N TYR A 77 -6.91 -5.16 10.84
CA TYR A 77 -7.73 -4.89 12.00
C TYR A 77 -9.18 -5.36 11.73
N ARG A 78 -9.70 -6.23 12.61
CA ARG A 78 -11.05 -6.76 12.45
C ARG A 78 -11.30 -7.37 11.06
N ALA A 79 -10.38 -8.25 10.65
CA ALA A 79 -10.43 -9.05 9.43
C ALA A 79 -10.33 -8.26 8.11
N THR A 80 -9.91 -6.99 8.14
CA THR A 80 -9.68 -6.18 6.93
C THR A 80 -8.58 -5.13 7.18
N TYR A 81 -8.30 -4.29 6.16
CA TYR A 81 -7.42 -3.14 6.30
C TYR A 81 -8.00 -2.10 7.28
N THR A 82 -7.18 -1.16 7.71
CA THR A 82 -7.57 -0.15 8.72
C THR A 82 -8.58 0.86 8.20
N GLY A 83 -9.41 1.39 9.10
CA GLY A 83 -10.25 2.55 8.81
C GLY A 83 -9.44 3.78 8.39
N LEU A 84 -8.20 3.92 8.89
CA LEU A 84 -7.29 5.00 8.49
C LEU A 84 -7.00 4.98 6.99
N LEU A 85 -6.73 3.78 6.42
CA LEU A 85 -6.54 3.64 4.98
C LEU A 85 -7.85 3.93 4.24
N LYS A 86 -8.99 3.48 4.77
CA LYS A 86 -10.30 3.66 4.13
C LYS A 86 -10.68 5.13 3.99
N VAL A 87 -10.55 5.92 5.06
CA VAL A 87 -10.94 7.34 5.03
C VAL A 87 -10.11 8.16 4.05
N PHE A 88 -8.87 7.75 3.76
CA PHE A 88 -8.05 8.37 2.74
C PHE A 88 -8.59 8.08 1.32
N PHE A 89 -8.84 6.80 1.00
CA PHE A 89 -9.37 6.43 -0.31
C PHE A 89 -10.80 6.89 -0.56
N ASP A 90 -11.60 7.07 0.48
CA ASP A 90 -12.98 7.60 0.36
C ASP A 90 -13.05 9.04 -0.15
N GLN A 91 -11.94 9.77 -0.10
CA GLN A 91 -11.85 11.15 -0.58
C GLN A 91 -11.45 11.25 -2.06
N MET A 92 -11.09 10.13 -2.68
CA MET A 92 -10.68 10.12 -4.08
C MET A 92 -11.89 10.19 -5.02
N PRO A 93 -11.81 10.99 -6.10
CA PRO A 93 -12.84 11.00 -7.13
C PRO A 93 -13.01 9.61 -7.79
N PRO A 94 -14.21 9.29 -8.31
CA PRO A 94 -14.40 8.10 -9.13
C PRO A 94 -13.39 8.06 -10.28
N GLU A 95 -12.94 6.85 -10.65
CA GLU A 95 -12.01 6.60 -11.76
C GLU A 95 -10.64 7.33 -11.64
N SER A 96 -10.33 7.92 -10.49
CA SER A 96 -9.12 8.71 -10.29
C SER A 96 -7.82 7.91 -10.37
N LEU A 97 -7.88 6.58 -10.26
CA LEU A 97 -6.73 5.68 -10.39
C LEU A 97 -6.73 4.91 -11.71
N SER A 98 -7.53 5.36 -12.69
CA SER A 98 -7.57 4.73 -14.02
C SER A 98 -6.20 4.81 -14.71
N GLY A 99 -5.66 3.65 -15.08
CA GLY A 99 -4.34 3.52 -15.69
C GLY A 99 -3.19 3.29 -14.71
N SER A 100 -3.41 3.47 -13.41
CA SER A 100 -2.42 3.15 -12.39
C SER A 100 -2.47 1.67 -12.02
N TYR A 101 -1.31 1.07 -11.75
CA TYR A 101 -1.22 -0.26 -11.14
C TYR A 101 -1.17 -0.14 -9.61
N VAL A 102 -1.77 -1.13 -8.94
CA VAL A 102 -1.79 -1.18 -7.48
C VAL A 102 -1.23 -2.51 -6.98
N LEU A 103 -0.26 -2.46 -6.07
CA LEU A 103 0.25 -3.59 -5.31
C LEU A 103 -0.29 -3.51 -3.87
N PRO A 104 -1.36 -4.23 -3.52
CA PRO A 104 -1.86 -4.30 -2.16
C PRO A 104 -0.89 -5.02 -1.23
N VAL A 105 -0.60 -4.41 -0.08
CA VAL A 105 0.22 -4.99 1.00
C VAL A 105 -0.58 -5.00 2.30
N GLN A 106 -0.75 -6.17 2.89
CA GLN A 106 -1.44 -6.30 4.16
C GLN A 106 -0.70 -7.24 5.10
N THR A 107 -0.72 -6.95 6.40
CA THR A 107 -0.07 -7.78 7.41
C THR A 107 -1.03 -8.16 8.52
N GLY A 108 -0.88 -9.36 9.05
CA GLY A 108 -1.72 -9.86 10.14
C GLY A 108 -0.97 -10.75 11.12
N GLY A 109 -1.67 -11.20 12.16
CA GLY A 109 -1.11 -12.13 13.15
C GLY A 109 -1.06 -13.59 12.68
N SER A 110 -1.87 -13.96 11.68
CA SER A 110 -2.00 -15.34 11.18
C SER A 110 -2.44 -15.36 9.71
N PRO A 111 -2.30 -16.50 9.01
CA PRO A 111 -2.74 -16.64 7.62
C PRO A 111 -4.27 -16.61 7.43
N HIS A 112 -5.06 -16.76 8.51
CA HIS A 112 -6.51 -16.89 8.43
C HIS A 112 -7.24 -15.69 7.81
N HIS A 113 -6.60 -14.54 7.77
CA HIS A 113 -7.17 -13.33 7.18
C HIS A 113 -6.54 -12.94 5.81
N SER A 114 -5.81 -13.86 5.17
CA SER A 114 -5.14 -13.57 3.88
C SER A 114 -6.12 -13.13 2.79
N LEU A 115 -7.32 -13.68 2.76
CA LEU A 115 -8.37 -13.28 1.83
C LEU A 115 -8.91 -11.85 2.05
N SER A 116 -8.51 -11.18 3.13
CA SER A 116 -8.92 -9.78 3.37
C SER A 116 -8.41 -8.81 2.30
N ILE A 117 -7.32 -9.13 1.63
CA ILE A 117 -6.87 -8.37 0.45
C ILE A 117 -7.92 -8.47 -0.65
N GLU A 118 -8.29 -9.70 -1.05
CA GLU A 118 -9.21 -9.95 -2.17
C GLU A 118 -10.64 -9.46 -1.90
N HIS A 119 -11.11 -9.55 -0.66
CA HIS A 119 -12.46 -9.16 -0.28
C HIS A 119 -12.59 -7.72 0.24
N GLY A 120 -11.48 -7.06 0.52
CA GLY A 120 -11.47 -5.70 1.07
C GLY A 120 -10.69 -4.71 0.21
N MET A 121 -9.36 -4.83 0.18
CA MET A 121 -8.49 -3.84 -0.45
C MET A 121 -8.61 -3.82 -1.97
N VAL A 122 -8.67 -4.99 -2.62
CA VAL A 122 -8.81 -5.11 -4.07
C VAL A 122 -10.11 -4.47 -4.58
N PRO A 123 -11.31 -4.77 -4.04
CA PRO A 123 -12.53 -4.09 -4.45
C PRO A 123 -12.48 -2.57 -4.24
N MET A 124 -11.88 -2.11 -3.15
CA MET A 124 -11.73 -0.68 -2.85
C MET A 124 -10.95 0.05 -3.96
N VAL A 125 -9.75 -0.42 -4.31
CA VAL A 125 -8.94 0.25 -5.33
C VAL A 125 -9.50 0.07 -6.75
N ARG A 126 -10.14 -1.06 -7.04
CA ARG A 126 -10.84 -1.28 -8.32
C ARG A 126 -12.04 -0.35 -8.51
N SER A 127 -12.72 0.04 -7.42
CA SER A 127 -13.82 1.01 -7.50
C SER A 127 -13.35 2.40 -7.93
N LEU A 128 -12.04 2.65 -7.86
CA LEU A 128 -11.37 3.88 -8.32
C LEU A 128 -10.72 3.73 -9.71
N GLY A 129 -10.95 2.60 -10.41
CA GLY A 129 -10.45 2.35 -11.75
C GLY A 129 -9.05 1.70 -11.82
N ALA A 130 -8.43 1.37 -10.69
CA ALA A 130 -7.08 0.83 -10.66
C ALA A 130 -6.94 -0.59 -11.23
N LEU A 131 -5.77 -0.88 -11.81
CA LEU A 131 -5.34 -2.21 -12.23
C LEU A 131 -4.56 -2.85 -11.07
N VAL A 132 -5.03 -3.98 -10.55
CA VAL A 132 -4.40 -4.64 -9.39
C VAL A 132 -3.44 -5.73 -9.87
N LEU A 133 -2.21 -5.74 -9.32
CA LEU A 133 -1.24 -6.79 -9.55
C LEU A 133 -1.78 -8.15 -9.10
N ALA A 134 -1.41 -9.22 -9.80
CA ALA A 134 -1.80 -10.58 -9.44
C ALA A 134 -1.08 -11.05 -8.17
N ASN A 135 0.20 -10.68 -8.02
CA ASN A 135 1.03 -11.03 -6.86
C ASN A 135 0.86 -9.98 -5.73
N THR A 136 -0.26 -10.07 -5.00
CA THR A 136 -0.49 -9.24 -3.80
C THR A 136 0.29 -9.80 -2.60
N ILE A 137 0.59 -8.97 -1.60
CA ILE A 137 1.40 -9.39 -0.45
C ILE A 137 0.55 -9.38 0.82
N TYR A 138 0.25 -10.57 1.35
CA TYR A 138 -0.25 -10.75 2.71
C TYR A 138 0.81 -11.47 3.55
N ALA A 139 1.31 -10.79 4.59
CA ALA A 139 2.30 -11.37 5.49
C ALA A 139 1.76 -11.50 6.91
N TRP A 140 2.21 -12.54 7.63
CA TRP A 140 1.82 -12.79 9.02
C TRP A 140 3.03 -13.08 9.90
N SER A 141 2.80 -13.14 11.22
CA SER A 141 3.86 -13.16 12.24
C SER A 141 4.93 -14.23 12.03
N GLU A 142 4.58 -15.43 11.56
CA GLU A 142 5.52 -16.56 11.39
C GLU A 142 6.46 -16.38 10.20
N GLN A 143 6.17 -15.46 9.29
CA GLN A 143 7.03 -15.17 8.14
C GLN A 143 8.17 -14.18 8.46
N TRP A 144 8.25 -13.74 9.70
CA TRP A 144 9.33 -12.87 10.18
C TRP A 144 10.33 -13.67 11.02
N ASN A 145 11.61 -13.41 10.83
CA ASN A 145 12.68 -13.98 11.65
C ASN A 145 12.66 -13.39 13.07
N LYS A 146 13.33 -14.05 14.01
CA LYS A 146 13.40 -13.61 15.41
C LYS A 146 14.07 -12.22 15.59
N ASP A 147 14.94 -11.84 14.67
CA ASP A 147 15.57 -10.52 14.62
C ASP A 147 14.72 -9.43 13.98
N GLY A 148 13.51 -9.80 13.53
CA GLY A 148 12.56 -8.89 12.88
C GLY A 148 12.81 -8.63 11.40
N SER A 149 13.76 -9.36 10.78
CA SER A 149 13.94 -9.37 9.32
C SER A 149 12.90 -10.25 8.64
N ALA A 150 12.67 -10.05 7.33
CA ALA A 150 11.76 -10.86 6.54
C ALA A 150 12.34 -12.28 6.35
N GLY A 151 11.53 -13.30 6.57
CA GLY A 151 11.88 -14.69 6.29
C GLY A 151 11.85 -15.02 4.80
N ALA A 152 12.34 -16.20 4.42
CA ALA A 152 12.50 -16.61 3.02
C ALA A 152 11.18 -16.57 2.22
N ASP A 153 10.08 -17.03 2.81
CA ASP A 153 8.77 -17.05 2.14
C ASP A 153 8.28 -15.63 1.83
N LEU A 154 8.43 -14.71 2.78
CA LEU A 154 8.07 -13.30 2.59
C LEU A 154 8.95 -12.63 1.54
N ILE A 155 10.24 -12.91 1.53
CA ILE A 155 11.16 -12.42 0.49
C ILE A 155 10.76 -12.94 -0.88
N SER A 156 10.39 -14.23 -0.99
CA SER A 156 9.90 -14.81 -2.26
C SER A 156 8.64 -14.09 -2.75
N MET A 157 7.65 -13.85 -1.88
CA MET A 157 6.44 -13.10 -2.24
C MET A 157 6.75 -11.68 -2.75
N ILE A 158 7.69 -10.99 -2.10
CA ILE A 158 8.14 -9.66 -2.54
C ILE A 158 8.81 -9.75 -3.92
N GLN A 159 9.66 -10.75 -4.15
CA GLN A 159 10.32 -10.96 -5.44
C GLN A 159 9.32 -11.23 -6.57
N ASP A 160 8.31 -12.08 -6.34
CA ASP A 160 7.25 -12.35 -7.33
C ASP A 160 6.51 -11.06 -7.73
N SER A 161 6.24 -10.19 -6.76
CA SER A 161 5.61 -8.89 -7.03
C SER A 161 6.53 -7.95 -7.80
N LEU A 162 7.84 -7.91 -7.47
CA LEU A 162 8.84 -7.10 -8.18
C LEU A 162 9.04 -7.58 -9.62
N GLU A 163 9.03 -8.89 -9.86
CA GLU A 163 9.09 -9.46 -11.21
C GLU A 163 7.86 -9.09 -12.03
N GLU A 164 6.67 -9.10 -11.42
CA GLU A 164 5.45 -8.65 -12.10
C GLU A 164 5.53 -7.17 -12.47
N ILE A 165 5.98 -6.30 -11.53
CA ILE A 165 6.22 -4.88 -11.80
C ILE A 165 7.21 -4.71 -12.95
N SER A 166 8.31 -5.44 -12.95
CA SER A 166 9.31 -5.38 -14.01
C SER A 166 8.73 -5.76 -15.37
N ARG A 167 7.86 -6.77 -15.44
CA ARG A 167 7.20 -7.17 -16.70
C ARG A 167 6.19 -6.16 -17.21
N LEU A 168 5.52 -5.44 -16.31
CA LEU A 168 4.51 -4.44 -16.68
C LEU A 168 5.10 -3.14 -17.19
N TYR A 169 6.28 -2.80 -16.72
CA TYR A 169 6.92 -1.50 -16.99
C TYR A 169 8.24 -1.62 -17.79
N GLY A 170 8.72 -2.83 -18.07
CA GLY A 170 9.99 -3.14 -18.74
C GLY A 170 10.02 -3.02 -20.27
#